data_52c97f3da7836737739ca68a3a2621f7
#
_entry.id   52c97f3da7836737739ca68a3a2621f7
#
_cell.length_a   1.000
_cell.length_b   1.000
_cell.length_c   1.000
_cell.angle_alpha   90.00
_cell.angle_beta   90.00
_cell.angle_gamma   90.00
#
_symmetry.space_group_name_H-M   'P 1'
#
loop_
_entity.id
_entity.type
_entity.pdbx_description
1 polymer ?
#
loop_
_entity_poly.entity_id
_entity_poly.type
_entity_poly.pdbx_seq_one_letter_code
_entity_poly.pdbx_strand_id
1 'polypeptide(L)'
;MITVVQGTVGDAVPAVDGLRAWSVHRPHPSEPSSHPPEVGGVVMAWFDPGAPAPVGGEPATWFDAPVHAYLVDERVQMEWGRDWPDGEPTPAIEQCSFVRRLPELSRAEFASHWDARHAPLVPVHHPGVARYVQNVVVDALSPDAPEVDGIAQLYFRTAHDLHERFYDSPAGKQLVGEDVARFIDRPQGWRLTAQETWIRS
;
A
#
# COMPACT_ATOMS: atom_id res chain seq x y z
N MET A 1 4.62 2.89 8.98
CA MET A 1 4.62 1.40 9.15
C MET A 1 3.38 0.83 8.49
N ILE A 2 3.50 -0.32 7.85
CA ILE A 2 2.36 -1.06 7.25
C ILE A 2 2.29 -2.45 7.87
N THR A 3 1.10 -2.86 8.29
CA THR A 3 0.85 -4.17 8.92
C THR A 3 -0.24 -4.90 8.15
N VAL A 4 0.07 -6.10 7.66
CA VAL A 4 -0.90 -7.05 7.10
C VAL A 4 -1.46 -7.87 8.24
N VAL A 5 -2.77 -7.87 8.42
CA VAL A 5 -3.46 -8.58 9.51
C VAL A 5 -4.17 -9.81 8.93
N GLN A 6 -3.91 -10.98 9.53
CA GLN A 6 -4.60 -12.22 9.18
C GLN A 6 -5.91 -12.32 9.99
N GLY A 7 -7.02 -12.57 9.31
CA GLY A 7 -8.34 -12.58 9.94
C GLY A 7 -8.98 -11.19 10.04
N THR A 8 -9.83 -10.96 11.03
CA THR A 8 -10.61 -9.72 11.12
C THR A 8 -9.79 -8.55 11.63
N VAL A 9 -9.87 -7.41 10.95
CA VAL A 9 -9.25 -6.16 11.36
C VAL A 9 -10.28 -5.27 12.07
N GLY A 10 -10.01 -4.96 13.34
CA GLY A 10 -10.79 -4.01 14.14
C GLY A 10 -10.37 -2.54 13.89
N ASP A 11 -11.11 -1.61 14.53
CA ASP A 11 -10.81 -0.17 14.49
C ASP A 11 -10.00 0.31 15.71
N ALA A 12 -9.57 -0.63 16.56
CA ALA A 12 -8.81 -0.27 17.77
C ALA A 12 -7.45 0.36 17.39
N VAL A 13 -7.21 1.54 17.92
CA VAL A 13 -5.92 2.24 17.80
C VAL A 13 -5.09 1.93 19.03
N PRO A 14 -3.88 1.37 18.87
CA PRO A 14 -3.03 1.06 20.04
C PRO A 14 -2.55 2.33 20.73
N ALA A 15 -2.36 2.24 22.04
CA ALA A 15 -1.74 3.30 22.82
C ALA A 15 -0.21 3.19 22.70
N VAL A 16 0.34 3.78 21.65
CA VAL A 16 1.78 3.76 21.35
C VAL A 16 2.30 5.19 21.29
N ASP A 17 3.42 5.43 21.96
CA ASP A 17 4.06 6.74 21.99
C ASP A 17 4.49 7.19 20.58
N GLY A 18 4.16 8.44 20.26
CA GLY A 18 4.49 9.02 18.96
C GLY A 18 3.59 8.57 17.81
N LEU A 19 2.57 7.76 18.05
CA LEU A 19 1.58 7.40 17.01
C LEU A 19 0.73 8.63 16.68
N ARG A 20 0.92 9.15 15.46
CA ARG A 20 0.24 10.34 14.95
C ARG A 20 -1.05 10.03 14.22
N ALA A 21 -1.01 9.06 13.29
CA ALA A 21 -2.15 8.71 12.45
C ALA A 21 -2.30 7.20 12.29
N TRP A 22 -3.53 6.75 12.00
CA TRP A 22 -3.90 5.34 11.89
C TRP A 22 -5.01 5.17 10.86
N SER A 23 -4.80 4.30 9.88
CA SER A 23 -5.85 3.91 8.93
C SER A 23 -5.96 2.39 8.81
N VAL A 24 -7.17 1.95 8.46
CA VAL A 24 -7.52 0.54 8.26
C VAL A 24 -8.01 0.35 6.84
N HIS A 25 -7.48 -0.64 6.15
CA HIS A 25 -7.78 -0.98 4.77
C HIS A 25 -8.35 -2.40 4.73
N ARG A 26 -9.64 -2.53 4.49
CA ARG A 26 -10.36 -3.81 4.43
C ARG A 26 -10.63 -4.22 3.01
N PRO A 27 -10.75 -5.52 2.70
CA PRO A 27 -11.21 -5.97 1.39
C PRO A 27 -12.47 -5.20 0.97
N HIS A 28 -12.46 -4.66 -0.25
CA HIS A 28 -13.58 -3.87 -0.75
C HIS A 28 -14.82 -4.76 -0.93
N PRO A 29 -16.02 -4.36 -0.46
CA PRO A 29 -17.19 -5.23 -0.42
C PRO A 29 -17.71 -5.64 -1.81
N SER A 30 -17.41 -4.85 -2.84
CA SER A 30 -17.94 -5.03 -4.19
C SER A 30 -16.87 -5.23 -5.26
N GLU A 31 -15.57 -5.13 -4.91
CA GLU A 31 -14.49 -5.23 -5.89
C GLU A 31 -13.64 -6.48 -5.63
N PRO A 32 -13.29 -7.25 -6.68
CA PRO A 32 -12.48 -8.45 -6.52
C PRO A 32 -11.04 -8.09 -6.11
N SER A 33 -10.43 -8.99 -5.38
CA SER A 33 -9.07 -8.88 -4.87
C SER A 33 -8.30 -10.18 -5.13
N SER A 34 -6.98 -10.09 -5.27
CA SER A 34 -6.10 -11.25 -5.45
C SER A 34 -5.12 -11.39 -4.28
N HIS A 35 -5.62 -11.17 -3.06
CA HIS A 35 -4.84 -11.34 -1.83
C HIS A 35 -4.95 -12.78 -1.29
N PRO A 36 -4.00 -13.24 -0.47
CA PRO A 36 -4.11 -14.49 0.25
C PRO A 36 -5.39 -14.53 1.10
N PRO A 37 -6.14 -15.65 1.13
CA PRO A 37 -7.46 -15.71 1.78
C PRO A 37 -7.43 -15.46 3.29
N GLU A 38 -6.28 -15.68 3.94
CA GLU A 38 -6.07 -15.38 5.36
C GLU A 38 -5.95 -13.87 5.65
N VAL A 39 -5.64 -13.05 4.66
CA VAL A 39 -5.49 -11.59 4.84
C VAL A 39 -6.86 -10.95 5.00
N GLY A 40 -7.15 -10.45 6.19
CA GLY A 40 -8.39 -9.74 6.49
C GLY A 40 -8.29 -8.23 6.31
N GLY A 41 -7.07 -7.70 6.13
CA GLY A 41 -6.85 -6.30 5.84
C GLY A 41 -5.42 -5.84 6.08
N VAL A 42 -5.24 -4.55 5.89
CA VAL A 42 -3.97 -3.86 6.11
C VAL A 42 -4.22 -2.68 7.04
N VAL A 43 -3.26 -2.41 7.91
CA VAL A 43 -3.27 -1.25 8.80
C VAL A 43 -2.04 -0.41 8.50
N MET A 44 -2.23 0.88 8.41
CA MET A 44 -1.14 1.85 8.29
C MET A 44 -1.05 2.73 9.52
N ALA A 45 0.18 2.92 9.99
CA ALA A 45 0.48 3.73 11.16
C ALA A 45 1.59 4.73 10.83
N TRP A 46 1.34 5.99 11.15
CA TRP A 46 2.32 7.07 11.01
C TRP A 46 2.75 7.54 12.39
N PHE A 47 4.04 7.79 12.53
CA PHE A 47 4.65 8.23 13.78
C PHE A 47 5.20 9.64 13.65
N ASP A 48 5.31 10.32 14.78
CA ASP A 48 5.94 11.65 14.83
C ASP A 48 7.39 11.57 14.35
N PRO A 49 7.89 12.61 13.67
CA PRO A 49 9.31 12.70 13.32
C PRO A 49 10.20 12.58 14.56
N GLY A 50 11.09 11.60 14.56
CA GLY A 50 11.98 11.33 15.70
C GLY A 50 11.42 10.40 16.77
N ALA A 51 10.17 9.98 16.67
CA ALA A 51 9.67 8.88 17.50
C ALA A 51 10.48 7.59 17.19
N PRO A 52 10.74 6.75 18.19
CA PRO A 52 11.39 5.47 17.95
C PRO A 52 10.52 4.62 17.01
N ALA A 53 11.13 4.08 15.96
CA ALA A 53 10.42 3.12 15.11
C ALA A 53 10.03 1.88 15.93
N PRO A 54 8.84 1.30 15.72
CA PRO A 54 8.50 0.02 16.33
C PRO A 54 9.59 -1.02 16.02
N VAL A 55 9.98 -1.78 17.02
CA VAL A 55 11.00 -2.83 16.88
C VAL A 55 10.37 -4.21 16.73
N GLY A 56 11.12 -5.14 16.17
CA GLY A 56 10.64 -6.46 15.77
C GLY A 56 9.75 -7.15 16.80
N GLY A 57 8.59 -7.63 16.35
CA GLY A 57 7.58 -8.30 17.15
C GLY A 57 6.61 -7.36 17.91
N GLU A 58 6.96 -6.11 18.16
CA GLU A 58 6.08 -5.15 18.86
C GLU A 58 4.72 -4.96 18.16
N PRO A 59 4.65 -4.77 16.81
CA PRO A 59 3.36 -4.64 16.14
C PRO A 59 2.42 -5.83 16.33
N ALA A 60 2.94 -7.04 16.54
CA ALA A 60 2.11 -8.22 16.79
C ALA A 60 1.31 -8.11 18.10
N THR A 61 1.75 -7.29 19.05
CA THR A 61 1.05 -7.08 20.33
C THR A 61 -0.18 -6.17 20.20
N TRP A 62 -0.35 -5.49 19.05
CA TRP A 62 -1.43 -4.53 18.81
C TRP A 62 -2.67 -5.19 18.20
N PHE A 63 -2.58 -6.47 17.84
CA PHE A 63 -3.66 -7.20 17.17
C PHE A 63 -3.91 -8.54 17.84
N ASP A 64 -5.18 -8.94 17.87
CA ASP A 64 -5.60 -10.28 18.35
C ASP A 64 -5.49 -11.36 17.25
N ALA A 65 -4.61 -11.13 16.26
CA ALA A 65 -4.43 -12.00 15.10
C ALA A 65 -2.96 -12.01 14.67
N PRO A 66 -2.49 -13.05 13.96
CA PRO A 66 -1.17 -13.04 13.34
C PRO A 66 -1.00 -11.86 12.38
N VAL A 67 0.19 -11.25 12.39
CA VAL A 67 0.49 -10.08 11.56
C VAL A 67 1.85 -10.18 10.89
N HIS A 68 1.96 -9.54 9.72
CA HIS A 68 3.23 -9.27 9.06
C HIS A 68 3.41 -7.75 8.95
N ALA A 69 4.39 -7.20 9.65
CA ALA A 69 4.62 -5.78 9.75
C ALA A 69 5.90 -5.34 9.03
N TYR A 70 5.83 -4.20 8.36
CA TYR A 70 6.91 -3.62 7.58
C TYR A 70 7.13 -2.16 7.96
N LEU A 71 8.38 -1.79 8.21
CA LEU A 71 8.79 -0.39 8.24
C LEU A 71 8.98 0.08 6.80
N VAL A 72 8.39 1.22 6.45
CA VAL A 72 8.42 1.74 5.08
C VAL A 72 8.86 3.20 5.04
N ASP A 73 9.50 3.57 3.92
CA ASP A 73 9.71 4.96 3.48
C ASP A 73 8.56 5.32 2.54
N GLU A 74 7.66 6.20 3.02
CA GLU A 74 6.47 6.63 2.28
C GLU A 74 6.80 7.78 1.34
N ARG A 75 6.40 7.66 0.08
CA ARG A 75 6.57 8.64 -0.98
C ARG A 75 5.24 8.94 -1.65
N VAL A 76 4.65 10.07 -1.34
CA VAL A 76 3.41 10.51 -1.98
C VAL A 76 3.75 11.11 -3.34
N GLN A 77 3.40 10.40 -4.41
CA GLN A 77 3.67 10.78 -5.81
C GLN A 77 2.56 11.62 -6.41
N MET A 78 1.31 11.32 -6.05
CA MET A 78 0.13 12.10 -6.39
C MET A 78 -0.74 12.23 -5.15
N GLU A 79 -1.13 13.44 -4.81
CA GLU A 79 -1.98 13.71 -3.64
C GLU A 79 -3.41 14.06 -4.06
N TRP A 80 -4.34 13.62 -3.25
CA TRP A 80 -5.75 14.01 -3.28
C TRP A 80 -6.14 14.45 -1.87
N GLY A 81 -6.36 15.76 -1.72
CA GLY A 81 -6.68 16.34 -0.41
C GLY A 81 -7.89 15.67 0.24
N ARG A 82 -7.72 15.29 1.50
CA ARG A 82 -8.77 14.67 2.29
C ARG A 82 -9.73 15.73 2.83
N ASP A 83 -11.05 15.54 2.63
CA ASP A 83 -12.12 16.40 3.08
C ASP A 83 -13.27 15.67 3.83
N TRP A 84 -13.02 14.40 4.23
CA TRP A 84 -13.95 13.58 5.01
C TRP A 84 -13.41 13.31 6.41
N PRO A 85 -14.30 13.14 7.43
CA PRO A 85 -13.89 12.96 8.83
C PRO A 85 -13.32 11.56 9.09
N ASP A 86 -12.63 11.45 10.25
CA ASP A 86 -12.21 10.15 10.79
C ASP A 86 -13.42 9.26 11.07
N GLY A 87 -13.25 7.96 10.90
CA GLY A 87 -14.30 6.95 11.05
C GLY A 87 -15.20 6.76 9.83
N GLU A 88 -15.14 7.66 8.84
CA GLU A 88 -15.85 7.48 7.58
C GLU A 88 -14.97 6.81 6.53
N PRO A 89 -15.53 5.89 5.72
CA PRO A 89 -14.80 5.31 4.60
C PRO A 89 -14.30 6.37 3.63
N THR A 90 -13.04 6.27 3.20
CA THR A 90 -12.50 7.07 2.11
C THR A 90 -13.38 6.92 0.86
N PRO A 91 -13.85 8.03 0.22
CA PRO A 91 -14.72 7.96 -0.96
C PRO A 91 -13.93 7.55 -2.22
N ALA A 92 -13.26 6.40 -2.14
CA ALA A 92 -12.43 5.83 -3.18
C ALA A 92 -12.30 4.31 -3.03
N ILE A 93 -11.95 3.66 -4.13
CA ILE A 93 -11.49 2.28 -4.17
C ILE A 93 -9.97 2.31 -4.20
N GLU A 94 -9.33 1.59 -3.28
CA GLU A 94 -7.89 1.48 -3.23
C GLU A 94 -7.42 0.17 -3.86
N GLN A 95 -6.32 0.22 -4.60
CA GLN A 95 -5.50 -0.95 -4.92
C GLN A 95 -4.19 -0.88 -4.15
N CYS A 96 -4.04 -1.74 -3.15
CA CYS A 96 -2.84 -1.90 -2.37
C CYS A 96 -2.07 -3.12 -2.91
N SER A 97 -0.95 -2.89 -3.59
CA SER A 97 -0.15 -3.92 -4.27
C SER A 97 1.15 -4.16 -3.54
N PHE A 98 1.36 -5.39 -3.08
CA PHE A 98 2.59 -5.84 -2.45
C PHE A 98 3.49 -6.44 -3.52
N VAL A 99 4.67 -5.86 -3.71
CA VAL A 99 5.56 -6.20 -4.82
C VAL A 99 6.95 -6.59 -4.33
N ARG A 100 7.59 -7.50 -5.11
CA ARG A 100 9.00 -7.84 -4.96
C ARG A 100 9.79 -7.25 -6.13
N ARG A 101 11.00 -6.82 -5.85
CA ARG A 101 11.95 -6.41 -6.89
C ARG A 101 12.45 -7.64 -7.67
N LEU A 102 12.92 -7.41 -8.87
CA LEU A 102 13.68 -8.43 -9.60
C LEU A 102 14.92 -8.85 -8.78
N PRO A 103 15.28 -10.15 -8.77
CA PRO A 103 16.40 -10.66 -7.96
C PRO A 103 17.75 -10.01 -8.26
N GLU A 104 17.96 -9.57 -9.50
CA GLU A 104 19.19 -8.91 -9.96
C GLU A 104 19.33 -7.47 -9.49
N LEU A 105 18.26 -6.82 -9.00
CA LEU A 105 18.31 -5.44 -8.52
C LEU A 105 18.62 -5.39 -7.02
N SER A 106 19.42 -4.45 -6.63
CA SER A 106 19.50 -4.04 -5.21
C SER A 106 18.22 -3.28 -4.80
N ARG A 107 17.96 -3.18 -3.49
CA ARG A 107 16.84 -2.37 -2.97
C ARG A 107 16.95 -0.90 -3.40
N ALA A 108 18.16 -0.36 -3.46
CA ALA A 108 18.40 1.02 -3.87
C ALA A 108 18.07 1.23 -5.36
N GLU A 109 18.46 0.31 -6.23
CA GLU A 109 18.14 0.36 -7.66
C GLU A 109 16.63 0.21 -7.91
N PHE A 110 15.97 -0.72 -7.21
CA PHE A 110 14.52 -0.85 -7.22
C PHE A 110 13.82 0.46 -6.81
N ALA A 111 14.18 1.02 -5.66
CA ALA A 111 13.58 2.25 -5.15
C ALA A 111 13.82 3.45 -6.07
N SER A 112 15.03 3.55 -6.65
CA SER A 112 15.39 4.61 -7.61
C SER A 112 14.62 4.48 -8.92
N HIS A 113 14.48 3.25 -9.47
CA HIS A 113 13.71 3.01 -10.69
C HIS A 113 12.23 3.35 -10.45
N TRP A 114 11.68 2.88 -9.33
CA TRP A 114 10.28 3.09 -8.99
C TRP A 114 9.92 4.57 -8.89
N ASP A 115 10.77 5.36 -8.22
CA ASP A 115 10.60 6.80 -8.05
C ASP A 115 10.87 7.59 -9.35
N ALA A 116 12.06 7.42 -9.93
CA ALA A 116 12.54 8.29 -11.02
C ALA A 116 12.03 7.88 -12.42
N ARG A 117 11.61 6.63 -12.61
CA ARG A 117 11.21 6.11 -13.92
C ARG A 117 9.74 5.74 -13.99
N HIS A 118 9.26 4.97 -13.01
CA HIS A 118 7.90 4.47 -13.01
C HIS A 118 6.87 5.50 -12.53
N ALA A 119 7.15 6.22 -11.42
CA ALA A 119 6.19 7.18 -10.87
C ALA A 119 5.74 8.25 -11.88
N PRO A 120 6.60 8.82 -12.73
CA PRO A 120 6.18 9.78 -13.74
C PRO A 120 5.23 9.24 -14.81
N LEU A 121 5.15 7.92 -15.00
CA LEU A 121 4.23 7.32 -15.96
C LEU A 121 2.79 7.32 -15.45
N VAL A 122 2.59 7.34 -14.13
CA VAL A 122 1.25 7.22 -13.54
C VAL A 122 0.34 8.40 -13.93
N PRO A 123 0.69 9.67 -13.75
CA PRO A 123 -0.19 10.77 -14.14
C PRO A 123 -0.42 10.85 -15.65
N VAL A 124 0.44 10.23 -16.46
CA VAL A 124 0.33 10.23 -17.93
C VAL A 124 -0.57 9.10 -18.42
N HIS A 125 -0.37 7.88 -17.89
CA HIS A 125 -0.97 6.67 -18.44
C HIS A 125 -2.05 6.02 -17.57
N HIS A 126 -2.31 6.57 -16.37
CA HIS A 126 -3.37 6.11 -15.47
C HIS A 126 -4.37 7.23 -15.15
N PRO A 127 -5.21 7.66 -16.11
CA PRO A 127 -6.09 8.83 -15.97
C PRO A 127 -7.19 8.65 -14.90
N GLY A 128 -7.46 7.41 -14.46
CA GLY A 128 -8.39 7.13 -13.37
C GLY A 128 -7.78 7.25 -11.97
N VAL A 129 -6.45 7.32 -11.84
CA VAL A 129 -5.80 7.40 -10.53
C VAL A 129 -5.91 8.80 -9.94
N ALA A 130 -6.50 8.92 -8.76
CA ALA A 130 -6.66 10.18 -8.03
C ALA A 130 -5.54 10.41 -7.00
N ARG A 131 -4.99 9.35 -6.39
CA ARG A 131 -3.87 9.41 -5.44
C ARG A 131 -2.94 8.22 -5.69
N TYR A 132 -1.63 8.46 -5.57
CA TYR A 132 -0.61 7.43 -5.71
C TYR A 132 0.46 7.58 -4.64
N VAL A 133 0.68 6.49 -3.91
CA VAL A 133 1.70 6.42 -2.87
C VAL A 133 2.58 5.20 -3.10
N GLN A 134 3.88 5.40 -2.97
CA GLN A 134 4.89 4.35 -2.92
C GLN A 134 5.39 4.20 -1.50
N ASN A 135 5.32 2.99 -0.96
CA ASN A 135 5.90 2.63 0.32
C ASN A 135 7.06 1.68 0.06
N VAL A 136 8.27 2.20 0.08
CA VAL A 136 9.49 1.39 -0.07
C VAL A 136 9.77 0.68 1.25
N VAL A 137 9.85 -0.64 1.25
CA VAL A 137 10.12 -1.41 2.47
C VAL A 137 11.57 -1.21 2.88
N VAL A 138 11.74 -0.70 4.10
CA VAL A 138 13.05 -0.50 4.74
C VAL A 138 13.44 -1.75 5.53
N ASP A 139 12.48 -2.31 6.31
CA ASP A 139 12.71 -3.48 7.16
C ASP A 139 11.41 -4.28 7.34
N ALA A 140 11.56 -5.59 7.58
CA ALA A 140 10.49 -6.46 8.01
C ALA A 140 10.54 -6.59 9.54
N LEU A 141 9.47 -6.14 10.21
CA LEU A 141 9.40 -6.14 11.68
C LEU A 141 8.90 -7.47 12.25
N SER A 142 8.27 -8.32 11.43
CA SER A 142 7.86 -9.67 11.80
C SER A 142 8.85 -10.68 11.21
N PRO A 143 9.38 -11.63 12.01
CA PRO A 143 10.43 -12.57 11.55
C PRO A 143 9.98 -13.48 10.40
N ASP A 144 8.70 -13.78 10.32
CA ASP A 144 8.05 -14.66 9.33
C ASP A 144 7.32 -13.87 8.23
N ALA A 145 7.52 -12.54 8.17
CA ALA A 145 6.91 -11.73 7.13
C ALA A 145 7.40 -12.16 5.74
N PRO A 146 6.48 -12.34 4.76
CA PRO A 146 6.86 -12.57 3.37
C PRO A 146 7.80 -11.47 2.85
N GLU A 147 8.70 -11.84 1.96
CA GLU A 147 9.55 -10.84 1.31
C GLU A 147 8.71 -9.88 0.46
N VAL A 148 8.76 -8.61 0.81
CA VAL A 148 8.14 -7.49 0.10
C VAL A 148 9.17 -6.37 0.01
N ASP A 149 9.38 -5.80 -1.17
CA ASP A 149 10.30 -4.67 -1.37
C ASP A 149 9.56 -3.34 -1.50
N GLY A 150 8.27 -3.40 -1.84
CA GLY A 150 7.44 -2.21 -1.96
C GLY A 150 5.95 -2.49 -1.86
N ILE A 151 5.20 -1.47 -1.43
CA ILE A 151 3.75 -1.52 -1.33
C ILE A 151 3.20 -0.28 -2.04
N ALA A 152 2.58 -0.49 -3.21
CA ALA A 152 1.97 0.58 -4.00
C ALA A 152 0.51 0.76 -3.61
N GLN A 153 0.07 2.00 -3.43
CA GLN A 153 -1.32 2.35 -3.21
C GLN A 153 -1.79 3.27 -4.34
N LEU A 154 -2.80 2.82 -5.08
CA LEU A 154 -3.48 3.61 -6.10
C LEU A 154 -4.94 3.76 -5.70
N TYR A 155 -5.43 4.99 -5.67
CA TYR A 155 -6.81 5.31 -5.30
C TYR A 155 -7.59 5.78 -6.52
N PHE A 156 -8.80 5.23 -6.66
CA PHE A 156 -9.74 5.52 -7.74
C PHE A 156 -11.05 6.05 -7.14
N ARG A 157 -11.54 7.18 -7.62
CA ARG A 157 -12.76 7.79 -7.08
C ARG A 157 -14.02 6.95 -7.34
N THR A 158 -14.00 6.16 -8.42
CA THR A 158 -15.14 5.35 -8.84
C THR A 158 -14.68 4.00 -9.40
N ALA A 159 -15.59 3.01 -9.43
CA ALA A 159 -15.36 1.74 -10.13
C ALA A 159 -15.09 1.94 -11.64
N HIS A 160 -15.72 2.95 -12.26
CA HIS A 160 -15.43 3.33 -13.65
C HIS A 160 -13.96 3.76 -13.82
N ASP A 161 -13.44 4.57 -12.91
CA ASP A 161 -12.03 4.99 -12.97
C ASP A 161 -11.09 3.79 -12.81
N LEU A 162 -11.43 2.83 -11.93
CA LEU A 162 -10.67 1.62 -11.74
C LEU A 162 -10.69 0.69 -12.97
N HIS A 163 -11.85 0.48 -13.59
CA HIS A 163 -12.01 -0.53 -14.64
C HIS A 163 -11.79 0.01 -16.04
N GLU A 164 -12.33 1.19 -16.35
CA GLU A 164 -12.35 1.73 -17.70
C GLU A 164 -11.26 2.80 -17.94
N ARG A 165 -10.72 3.38 -16.86
CA ARG A 165 -9.72 4.45 -16.95
C ARG A 165 -8.41 4.10 -16.24
N PHE A 166 -8.19 2.80 -15.97
CA PHE A 166 -6.92 2.35 -15.39
C PHE A 166 -5.73 2.66 -16.31
N TYR A 167 -5.92 2.55 -17.61
CA TYR A 167 -4.95 2.97 -18.64
C TYR A 167 -5.59 3.94 -19.63
N ASP A 168 -4.79 4.88 -20.12
CA ASP A 168 -5.20 5.85 -21.14
C ASP A 168 -5.42 5.20 -22.52
N SER A 169 -4.63 4.16 -22.83
CA SER A 169 -4.62 3.51 -24.13
C SER A 169 -3.94 2.13 -24.08
N PRO A 170 -4.14 1.28 -25.13
CA PRO A 170 -3.37 0.05 -25.26
C PRO A 170 -1.85 0.28 -25.32
N ALA A 171 -1.39 1.37 -25.94
CA ALA A 171 0.03 1.73 -26.00
C ALA A 171 0.57 2.14 -24.63
N GLY A 172 -0.18 2.94 -23.86
CA GLY A 172 0.18 3.29 -22.47
C GLY A 172 0.24 2.07 -21.57
N LYS A 173 -0.74 1.17 -21.68
CA LYS A 173 -0.72 -0.13 -20.96
C LYS A 173 0.53 -0.96 -21.27
N GLN A 174 0.92 -1.02 -22.54
CA GLN A 174 2.13 -1.73 -22.95
C GLN A 174 3.37 -1.07 -22.35
N LEU A 175 3.51 0.25 -22.49
CA LEU A 175 4.65 1.02 -22.00
C LEU A 175 4.83 0.85 -20.49
N VAL A 176 3.76 1.04 -19.72
CA VAL A 176 3.78 0.82 -18.26
C VAL A 176 4.13 -0.63 -17.94
N GLY A 177 3.56 -1.58 -18.68
CA GLY A 177 3.83 -3.00 -18.51
C GLY A 177 5.28 -3.39 -18.76
N GLU A 178 5.90 -2.81 -19.78
CA GLU A 178 7.32 -3.01 -20.12
C GLU A 178 8.23 -2.36 -19.04
N ASP A 179 7.85 -1.21 -18.50
CA ASP A 179 8.59 -0.57 -17.42
C ASP A 179 8.51 -1.40 -16.13
N VAL A 180 7.31 -1.84 -15.73
CA VAL A 180 7.12 -2.70 -14.55
C VAL A 180 7.97 -3.98 -14.64
N ALA A 181 8.07 -4.59 -15.84
CA ALA A 181 8.87 -5.80 -16.04
C ALA A 181 10.39 -5.59 -15.84
N ARG A 182 10.86 -4.35 -15.73
CA ARG A 182 12.27 -4.02 -15.49
C ARG A 182 12.67 -3.94 -14.02
N PHE A 183 11.69 -3.92 -13.11
CA PHE A 183 12.02 -3.78 -11.69
C PHE A 183 11.14 -4.61 -10.75
N ILE A 184 9.99 -5.14 -11.20
CA ILE A 184 9.06 -5.94 -10.37
C ILE A 184 9.01 -7.39 -10.86
N ASP A 185 9.19 -8.32 -9.91
CA ASP A 185 8.91 -9.75 -10.06
C ASP A 185 7.41 -9.99 -9.86
N ARG A 186 6.64 -9.86 -10.93
CA ARG A 186 5.16 -9.94 -10.91
C ARG A 186 4.59 -11.23 -10.32
N PRO A 187 5.13 -12.45 -10.59
CA PRO A 187 4.60 -13.68 -10.03
C PRO A 187 4.64 -13.76 -8.51
N GLN A 188 5.49 -12.97 -7.85
CA GLN A 188 5.70 -13.01 -6.41
C GLN A 188 4.85 -11.96 -5.65
N GLY A 189 4.13 -11.12 -6.37
CA GLY A 189 3.29 -10.08 -5.77
C GLY A 189 1.83 -10.51 -5.58
N TRP A 190 1.12 -9.79 -4.71
CA TRP A 190 -0.32 -9.90 -4.53
C TRP A 190 -0.94 -8.52 -4.32
N ARG A 191 -2.27 -8.44 -4.39
CA ARG A 191 -2.99 -7.18 -4.32
C ARG A 191 -4.26 -7.30 -3.52
N LEU A 192 -4.47 -6.35 -2.62
CA LEU A 192 -5.72 -6.09 -1.94
C LEU A 192 -6.44 -4.94 -2.64
N THR A 193 -7.65 -5.18 -3.15
CA THR A 193 -8.58 -4.09 -3.47
C THR A 193 -9.33 -3.77 -2.20
N ALA A 194 -9.20 -2.53 -1.72
CA ALA A 194 -9.57 -2.16 -0.38
C ALA A 194 -10.52 -0.98 -0.30
N GLN A 195 -11.23 -0.91 0.81
CA GLN A 195 -11.87 0.28 1.35
C GLN A 195 -11.03 0.78 2.52
N GLU A 196 -10.44 1.95 2.38
CA GLU A 196 -9.71 2.63 3.45
C GLU A 196 -10.68 3.34 4.41
N THR A 197 -10.35 3.34 5.68
CA THR A 197 -10.97 4.19 6.71
C THR A 197 -9.87 4.76 7.62
N TRP A 198 -9.78 6.08 7.70
CA TRP A 198 -8.94 6.74 8.68
C TRP A 198 -9.64 6.72 10.04
N ILE A 199 -9.00 6.12 11.03
CA ILE A 199 -9.54 6.05 12.40
C ILE A 199 -8.98 7.19 13.25
N ARG A 200 -7.76 7.61 12.93
CA ARG A 200 -7.06 8.75 13.53
C ARG A 200 -6.20 9.42 12.48
N SER A 201 -6.30 10.73 12.35
CA SER A 201 -5.49 11.55 11.44
C SER A 201 -4.82 12.72 12.14
#